data_4f91134b95cca3426c26a3dda872b784
#
_entry.id   4f91134b95cca3426c26a3dda872b784
#
_cell.length_a   1.000
_cell.length_b   1.000
_cell.length_c   1.000
_cell.angle_alpha   90.00
_cell.angle_beta   90.00
_cell.angle_gamma   90.00
#
_symmetry.space_group_name_H-M   'P 1'
#
loop_
_entity.id
_entity.type
_entity.pdbx_description
1 polymer ?
#
loop_
_entity_poly.entity_id
_entity_poly.type
_entity_poly.pdbx_seq_one_letter_code
_entity_poly.pdbx_strand_id
1 'polypeptide(L)'
;ASDVYKRQTIDIYAKACGVNGNVGAVVNFKTTDPEGWDKVKKPKCRNACDAVVYECHVRDFSADSSSGVAPEHRGKYVAFADKGTKYQGVNTCIEHLKELGITHVHLLPVEDYATVDESKPWLNQYNWGYDPKNFNCLEGSYSTDPYDPKCRIREFKQLVMALHENGIGVVMDVVYNHTYYTEESAFERSFPYYYHRIRNDGSFSNGSGCGNETASNHMMMRKFMIDSLRFWATEYKIDGFRFDLMALHDIETVNIIRDELNKIDPQILMYGEGWTGGESPLPADRLAYKWNSYQFGRVGLFNDNIRDSIKGGTFNPYDKGFVSGNRNAASTLRRGIAGSVPHYQINDAKEACWAFEPTQAVNYCEAHDNNTLWDKLCISAKNDSEGVRIKMDKLAAAIVILSQGMPFIQLGQDFLRSKPRILKEGEAPNDVNIYSHDSYNAPDYTNSIKWNRKLEYKEVFEYYKALIRLRKGSPLFRMYTKEDVNAHLHFMHNDDWNCVSWKLEKDGECYVIALNPYYENRGFGLPEGSFYLRLDESGKMNKQPVSGSFVCPPLSAVVYKRIKTVSYTHLTLPTKLE
;
A
#
# COMPACT_ATOMS: atom_id res chain seq x y z
N ALA A 1 -38.28 -21.85 26.02
CA ALA A 1 -38.69 -21.21 24.73
C ALA A 1 -38.22 -19.76 24.59
N SER A 2 -38.05 -18.98 25.67
CA SER A 2 -37.59 -17.59 25.59
C SER A 2 -36.11 -17.43 25.20
N ASP A 3 -35.26 -18.43 25.43
CA ASP A 3 -33.82 -18.36 25.12
C ASP A 3 -33.50 -18.62 23.64
N VAL A 4 -34.33 -19.35 22.92
CA VAL A 4 -34.12 -19.63 21.50
C VAL A 4 -34.25 -18.37 20.65
N TYR A 5 -35.12 -17.44 21.02
CA TYR A 5 -35.31 -16.17 20.31
C TYR A 5 -34.22 -15.13 20.61
N LYS A 6 -33.42 -15.32 21.66
CA LYS A 6 -32.32 -14.38 22.02
C LYS A 6 -31.02 -14.66 21.28
N ARG A 7 -30.90 -15.74 20.53
CA ARG A 7 -29.70 -16.15 19.79
C ARG A 7 -29.84 -16.00 18.27
N GLN A 8 -30.67 -15.06 17.81
CA GLN A 8 -30.74 -14.76 16.37
C GLN A 8 -29.45 -14.10 15.90
N THR A 9 -28.95 -14.53 14.76
CA THR A 9 -27.78 -13.97 14.10
C THR A 9 -27.95 -14.03 12.59
N ILE A 10 -27.23 -13.18 11.86
CA ILE A 10 -27.07 -13.31 10.41
C ILE A 10 -26.28 -14.59 10.10
N ASP A 11 -26.54 -15.20 8.95
CA ASP A 11 -25.72 -16.30 8.45
C ASP A 11 -24.28 -15.84 8.24
N ILE A 12 -23.30 -16.56 8.79
CA ILE A 12 -21.87 -16.25 8.61
C ILE A 12 -21.44 -16.21 7.14
N TYR A 13 -22.14 -16.93 6.27
CA TYR A 13 -21.95 -16.94 4.82
C TYR A 13 -22.85 -15.96 4.06
N ALA A 14 -23.60 -15.09 4.74
CA ALA A 14 -24.40 -14.06 4.05
C ALA A 14 -23.51 -13.22 3.13
N LYS A 15 -23.90 -13.13 1.85
CA LYS A 15 -23.18 -12.38 0.80
C LYS A 15 -23.81 -11.03 0.50
N ALA A 16 -24.92 -10.73 1.12
CA ALA A 16 -25.60 -9.46 1.09
C ALA A 16 -26.32 -9.26 2.42
N CYS A 17 -26.39 -8.03 2.88
CA CYS A 17 -27.09 -7.65 4.10
C CYS A 17 -27.91 -6.38 3.88
N GLY A 18 -28.91 -6.19 4.72
CA GLY A 18 -29.64 -4.95 4.83
C GLY A 18 -28.86 -3.88 5.59
N VAL A 19 -29.49 -2.72 5.77
CA VAL A 19 -28.92 -1.58 6.50
C VAL A 19 -28.37 -2.00 7.88
N ASN A 20 -27.20 -1.49 8.22
CA ASN A 20 -26.45 -1.83 9.44
C ASN A 20 -26.08 -3.31 9.59
N GLY A 21 -26.14 -4.13 8.54
CA GLY A 21 -25.67 -5.51 8.58
C GLY A 21 -26.38 -6.46 9.57
N ASN A 22 -27.59 -6.12 10.04
CA ASN A 22 -28.28 -6.93 11.05
C ASN A 22 -29.10 -8.10 10.48
N VAL A 23 -29.43 -8.02 9.19
CA VAL A 23 -30.26 -9.00 8.48
C VAL A 23 -29.61 -9.36 7.16
N GLY A 24 -29.46 -10.65 6.87
CA GLY A 24 -29.02 -11.14 5.58
C GLY A 24 -30.07 -10.91 4.49
N ALA A 25 -29.63 -10.68 3.26
CA ALA A 25 -30.48 -10.52 2.11
C ALA A 25 -30.19 -11.59 1.05
N VAL A 26 -31.26 -12.13 0.44
CA VAL A 26 -31.15 -13.04 -0.70
C VAL A 26 -31.15 -12.21 -1.98
N VAL A 27 -30.04 -12.23 -2.70
CA VAL A 27 -29.82 -11.43 -3.91
C VAL A 27 -29.41 -12.33 -5.08
N ASN A 28 -30.02 -12.11 -6.23
CA ASN A 28 -29.49 -12.63 -7.48
C ASN A 28 -28.40 -11.67 -7.99
N PHE A 29 -27.12 -12.06 -7.83
CA PHE A 29 -25.95 -11.23 -8.15
C PHE A 29 -25.90 -10.79 -9.63
N LYS A 30 -26.41 -11.61 -10.56
CA LYS A 30 -26.49 -11.23 -11.98
C LYS A 30 -27.34 -9.98 -12.21
N THR A 31 -28.34 -9.71 -11.35
CA THR A 31 -29.17 -8.50 -11.44
C THR A 31 -28.47 -7.23 -10.93
N THR A 32 -27.30 -7.39 -10.35
CA THR A 32 -26.46 -6.29 -9.85
C THR A 32 -25.29 -5.96 -10.76
N ASP A 33 -25.10 -6.73 -11.83
CA ASP A 33 -24.02 -6.48 -12.79
C ASP A 33 -24.28 -5.17 -13.53
N PRO A 34 -23.35 -4.22 -13.56
CA PRO A 34 -23.43 -3.06 -14.42
C PRO A 34 -23.33 -3.49 -15.89
N GLU A 35 -23.83 -2.66 -16.80
CA GLU A 35 -23.73 -2.91 -18.23
C GLU A 35 -22.25 -3.13 -18.64
N GLY A 36 -21.98 -4.23 -19.34
CA GLY A 36 -20.63 -4.60 -19.79
C GLY A 36 -19.77 -5.34 -18.76
N TRP A 37 -20.29 -5.66 -17.56
CA TRP A 37 -19.53 -6.35 -16.50
C TRP A 37 -18.91 -7.67 -16.96
N ASP A 38 -19.59 -8.44 -17.79
CA ASP A 38 -19.12 -9.70 -18.37
C ASP A 38 -17.86 -9.52 -19.26
N LYS A 39 -17.71 -8.34 -19.87
CA LYS A 39 -16.61 -7.99 -20.79
C LYS A 39 -15.40 -7.38 -20.09
N VAL A 40 -15.53 -6.98 -18.83
CA VAL A 40 -14.46 -6.37 -18.04
C VAL A 40 -13.29 -7.34 -17.91
N LYS A 41 -12.11 -6.89 -18.34
CA LYS A 41 -10.87 -7.66 -18.24
C LYS A 41 -10.01 -7.14 -17.09
N LYS A 42 -9.52 -8.05 -16.28
CA LYS A 42 -8.55 -7.73 -15.22
C LYS A 42 -7.24 -7.20 -15.82
N PRO A 43 -6.63 -6.18 -15.23
CA PRO A 43 -5.28 -5.74 -15.59
C PRO A 43 -4.27 -6.87 -15.36
N LYS A 44 -3.20 -6.88 -16.16
CA LYS A 44 -2.15 -7.89 -16.01
C LYS A 44 -1.08 -7.42 -15.03
N CYS A 45 -0.75 -8.27 -14.06
CA CYS A 45 0.36 -8.08 -13.12
C CYS A 45 1.15 -9.39 -13.03
N ARG A 46 2.27 -9.49 -13.74
CA ARG A 46 3.04 -10.76 -13.86
C ARG A 46 3.67 -11.20 -12.55
N ASN A 47 4.13 -10.23 -11.75
CA ASN A 47 4.70 -10.47 -10.42
C ASN A 47 4.48 -9.24 -9.53
N ALA A 48 4.63 -9.40 -8.22
CA ALA A 48 4.37 -8.32 -7.25
C ALA A 48 5.29 -7.10 -7.45
N CYS A 49 6.52 -7.26 -7.94
CA CYS A 49 7.43 -6.14 -8.20
C CYS A 49 6.98 -5.25 -9.37
N ASP A 50 6.09 -5.73 -10.25
CA ASP A 50 5.47 -4.94 -11.32
C ASP A 50 4.39 -4.00 -10.80
N ALA A 51 3.84 -4.28 -9.62
CA ALA A 51 2.81 -3.46 -9.01
C ALA A 51 3.40 -2.14 -8.45
N VAL A 52 2.61 -1.08 -8.57
CA VAL A 52 2.72 0.18 -7.82
C VAL A 52 1.37 0.36 -7.17
N VAL A 53 1.32 0.14 -5.87
CA VAL A 53 0.07 0.11 -5.10
C VAL A 53 -0.21 1.50 -4.52
N TYR A 54 -1.47 1.91 -4.59
CA TYR A 54 -1.95 3.19 -4.05
C TYR A 54 -3.10 2.92 -3.09
N GLU A 55 -2.86 3.13 -1.79
CA GLU A 55 -3.84 2.90 -0.73
C GLU A 55 -4.91 3.97 -0.73
N CYS A 56 -6.17 3.59 -0.71
CA CYS A 56 -7.32 4.48 -0.75
C CYS A 56 -8.38 4.07 0.27
N HIS A 57 -8.92 5.02 1.01
CA HIS A 57 -10.20 4.87 1.71
C HIS A 57 -11.32 5.39 0.81
N VAL A 58 -12.43 4.64 0.68
CA VAL A 58 -13.52 4.98 -0.24
C VAL A 58 -14.07 6.38 0.01
N ARG A 59 -14.32 6.74 1.28
CA ARG A 59 -14.84 8.04 1.66
C ARG A 59 -13.82 9.16 1.43
N ASP A 60 -12.57 8.96 1.88
CA ASP A 60 -11.50 9.97 1.78
C ASP A 60 -11.26 10.45 0.36
N PHE A 61 -11.39 9.51 -0.60
CA PHE A 61 -11.10 9.73 -2.01
C PHE A 61 -11.85 10.91 -2.62
N SER A 62 -13.11 11.13 -2.19
CA SER A 62 -13.98 12.09 -2.86
C SER A 62 -14.85 12.95 -1.93
N ALA A 63 -14.81 12.75 -0.60
CA ALA A 63 -15.71 13.44 0.32
C ALA A 63 -15.52 14.96 0.31
N ASP A 64 -14.30 15.46 0.11
CA ASP A 64 -14.02 16.89 0.03
C ASP A 64 -14.56 17.51 -1.27
N SER A 65 -15.06 18.72 -1.19
CA SER A 65 -15.63 19.45 -2.35
C SER A 65 -14.60 19.71 -3.45
N SER A 66 -13.32 19.79 -3.11
CA SER A 66 -12.23 19.93 -4.08
C SER A 66 -12.00 18.68 -4.95
N SER A 67 -12.70 17.57 -4.68
CA SER A 67 -12.66 16.37 -5.53
C SER A 67 -13.23 16.60 -6.93
N GLY A 68 -14.15 17.56 -7.09
CA GLY A 68 -14.87 17.77 -8.33
C GLY A 68 -15.92 16.71 -8.65
N VAL A 69 -16.17 15.79 -7.72
CA VAL A 69 -17.19 14.74 -7.79
C VAL A 69 -18.57 15.35 -7.47
N ALA A 70 -19.61 14.86 -8.12
CA ALA A 70 -20.99 15.28 -7.86
C ALA A 70 -21.33 15.11 -6.36
N PRO A 71 -22.03 16.07 -5.73
CA PRO A 71 -22.27 16.05 -4.29
C PRO A 71 -22.88 14.74 -3.77
N GLU A 72 -23.80 14.14 -4.53
CA GLU A 72 -24.47 12.88 -4.21
C GLU A 72 -23.57 11.64 -4.31
N HIS A 73 -22.46 11.73 -5.03
CA HIS A 73 -21.47 10.66 -5.18
C HIS A 73 -20.29 10.77 -4.19
N ARG A 74 -20.14 11.91 -3.51
CA ARG A 74 -19.00 12.14 -2.61
C ARG A 74 -18.95 11.13 -1.48
N GLY A 75 -17.77 10.52 -1.28
CA GLY A 75 -17.56 9.50 -0.26
C GLY A 75 -18.20 8.15 -0.56
N LYS A 76 -18.65 7.91 -1.81
CA LYS A 76 -19.37 6.72 -2.23
C LYS A 76 -18.58 5.91 -3.26
N TYR A 77 -18.94 4.61 -3.41
CA TYR A 77 -18.35 3.74 -4.43
C TYR A 77 -18.43 4.33 -5.84
N VAL A 78 -19.56 4.91 -6.18
CA VAL A 78 -19.81 5.49 -7.53
C VAL A 78 -18.86 6.64 -7.88
N ALA A 79 -18.26 7.31 -6.89
CA ALA A 79 -17.31 8.38 -7.13
C ALA A 79 -16.06 7.92 -7.92
N PHE A 80 -15.71 6.64 -7.87
CA PHE A 80 -14.62 6.08 -8.66
C PHE A 80 -14.97 5.95 -10.14
N ALA A 81 -16.25 5.96 -10.49
CA ALA A 81 -16.74 5.91 -11.87
C ALA A 81 -16.98 7.30 -12.49
N ASP A 82 -16.93 8.38 -11.70
CA ASP A 82 -17.09 9.75 -12.18
C ASP A 82 -15.88 10.16 -13.04
N LYS A 83 -16.13 10.39 -14.32
CA LYS A 83 -15.09 10.71 -15.32
C LYS A 83 -14.86 12.23 -15.42
N GLY A 84 -13.62 12.61 -15.73
CA GLY A 84 -13.25 14.00 -16.01
C GLY A 84 -13.24 14.93 -14.80
N THR A 85 -13.17 14.38 -13.57
CA THR A 85 -13.13 15.15 -12.33
C THR A 85 -11.87 16.01 -12.24
N LYS A 86 -12.05 17.28 -11.82
CA LYS A 86 -10.97 18.28 -11.75
C LYS A 86 -11.21 19.28 -10.63
N TYR A 87 -10.12 19.83 -10.13
CA TYR A 87 -10.10 21.03 -9.30
C TYR A 87 -9.22 22.09 -9.96
N GLN A 88 -9.82 23.22 -10.38
CA GLN A 88 -9.10 24.33 -11.02
C GLN A 88 -8.10 23.89 -12.11
N GLY A 89 -8.49 22.93 -12.94
CA GLY A 89 -7.71 22.43 -14.06
C GLY A 89 -6.78 21.25 -13.76
N VAL A 90 -6.50 20.90 -12.48
CA VAL A 90 -5.77 19.68 -12.14
C VAL A 90 -6.71 18.49 -12.04
N ASN A 91 -6.28 17.33 -12.53
CA ASN A 91 -7.03 16.08 -12.47
C ASN A 91 -7.14 15.58 -11.03
N THR A 92 -8.33 15.11 -10.65
CA THR A 92 -8.65 14.54 -9.33
C THR A 92 -9.19 13.12 -9.48
N CYS A 93 -9.36 12.42 -8.38
CA CYS A 93 -9.99 11.10 -8.33
C CYS A 93 -9.41 10.13 -9.38
N ILE A 94 -10.26 9.45 -10.18
CA ILE A 94 -9.80 8.44 -11.14
C ILE A 94 -8.85 9.03 -12.21
N GLU A 95 -9.05 10.28 -12.61
CA GLU A 95 -8.17 10.94 -13.57
C GLU A 95 -6.77 11.20 -12.97
N HIS A 96 -6.69 11.44 -11.66
CA HIS A 96 -5.41 11.53 -10.95
C HIS A 96 -4.69 10.17 -10.92
N LEU A 97 -5.39 9.08 -10.60
CA LEU A 97 -4.81 7.73 -10.56
C LEU A 97 -4.18 7.34 -11.90
N LYS A 98 -4.90 7.64 -13.00
CA LYS A 98 -4.41 7.45 -14.38
C LYS A 98 -3.17 8.27 -14.67
N GLU A 99 -3.21 9.55 -14.30
CA GLU A 99 -2.13 10.50 -14.55
C GLU A 99 -0.86 10.14 -13.78
N LEU A 100 -0.99 9.72 -12.52
CA LEU A 100 0.11 9.27 -11.68
C LEU A 100 0.76 7.98 -12.22
N GLY A 101 -0.05 7.11 -12.83
CA GLY A 101 0.43 5.91 -13.49
C GLY A 101 0.61 4.71 -12.56
N ILE A 102 -0.12 4.66 -11.45
CA ILE A 102 -0.19 3.50 -10.55
C ILE A 102 -0.77 2.28 -11.28
N THR A 103 -0.65 1.11 -10.69
CA THR A 103 -1.15 -0.14 -11.28
C THR A 103 -2.28 -0.77 -10.47
N HIS A 104 -2.33 -0.53 -9.17
CA HIS A 104 -3.35 -1.08 -8.27
C HIS A 104 -3.81 -0.02 -7.28
N VAL A 105 -5.11 0.01 -7.02
CA VAL A 105 -5.70 0.67 -5.85
C VAL A 105 -5.90 -0.38 -4.78
N HIS A 106 -5.37 -0.13 -3.59
CA HIS A 106 -5.66 -0.88 -2.39
C HIS A 106 -6.75 -0.13 -1.61
N LEU A 107 -7.93 -0.70 -1.54
CA LEU A 107 -9.05 -0.14 -0.78
C LEU A 107 -8.93 -0.58 0.68
N LEU A 108 -8.98 0.38 1.61
CA LEU A 108 -9.23 0.08 3.02
C LEU A 108 -10.55 -0.72 3.13
N PRO A 109 -10.84 -1.37 4.28
CA PRO A 109 -11.93 -2.32 4.36
C PRO A 109 -13.24 -1.82 3.76
N VAL A 110 -13.79 -2.63 2.87
CA VAL A 110 -15.08 -2.41 2.20
C VAL A 110 -16.11 -3.49 2.59
N GLU A 111 -15.69 -4.45 3.43
CA GLU A 111 -16.59 -5.39 4.09
C GLU A 111 -17.44 -4.66 5.13
N ASP A 112 -18.63 -5.17 5.40
CA ASP A 112 -19.58 -4.59 6.37
C ASP A 112 -18.98 -4.55 7.78
N TYR A 113 -18.91 -3.37 8.37
CA TYR A 113 -18.33 -3.10 9.67
C TYR A 113 -19.34 -2.44 10.64
N ALA A 114 -19.03 -2.39 11.94
CA ALA A 114 -20.05 -2.22 12.97
C ALA A 114 -20.33 -0.77 13.39
N THR A 115 -19.35 0.14 13.28
CA THR A 115 -19.38 1.40 14.02
C THR A 115 -19.95 2.60 13.28
N VAL A 116 -20.41 2.43 12.03
CA VAL A 116 -21.14 3.45 11.28
C VAL A 116 -22.61 3.06 11.19
N ASP A 117 -23.50 3.94 11.63
CA ASP A 117 -24.95 3.76 11.48
C ASP A 117 -25.39 4.19 10.08
N GLU A 118 -25.49 3.22 9.16
CA GLU A 118 -25.89 3.43 7.77
C GLU A 118 -27.28 4.06 7.63
N SER A 119 -28.13 3.91 8.64
CA SER A 119 -29.50 4.49 8.64
C SER A 119 -29.51 6.00 8.85
N LYS A 120 -28.35 6.58 9.23
CA LYS A 120 -28.19 8.01 9.51
C LYS A 120 -27.09 8.65 8.67
N PRO A 121 -27.19 8.61 7.34
CA PRO A 121 -26.15 9.13 6.44
C PRO A 121 -25.89 10.64 6.57
N TRP A 122 -26.81 11.38 7.19
CA TRP A 122 -26.66 12.81 7.48
C TRP A 122 -25.75 13.10 8.67
N LEU A 123 -25.44 12.09 9.52
CA LEU A 123 -24.40 12.21 10.53
C LEU A 123 -23.06 12.02 9.85
N ASN A 124 -22.12 12.91 10.15
CA ASN A 124 -20.77 12.81 9.60
C ASN A 124 -19.97 11.73 10.35
N GLN A 125 -20.36 10.48 10.17
CA GLN A 125 -19.73 9.29 10.75
C GLN A 125 -18.59 8.82 9.86
N TYR A 126 -17.51 8.37 10.48
CA TYR A 126 -16.33 7.89 9.81
C TYR A 126 -15.71 6.72 10.57
N ASN A 127 -15.25 5.72 9.87
CA ASN A 127 -14.36 4.68 10.38
C ASN A 127 -13.49 4.16 9.23
N TRP A 128 -12.27 3.72 9.53
CA TRP A 128 -11.43 3.04 8.52
C TRP A 128 -12.02 1.70 8.09
N GLY A 129 -12.82 1.05 8.94
CA GLY A 129 -13.49 -0.23 8.67
C GLY A 129 -12.82 -1.46 9.29
N TYR A 130 -11.86 -1.29 10.21
CA TYR A 130 -11.21 -2.40 10.92
C TYR A 130 -11.99 -2.90 12.13
N ASP A 131 -13.31 -2.83 12.07
CA ASP A 131 -14.26 -3.36 13.04
C ASP A 131 -15.28 -4.30 12.37
N PRO A 132 -14.79 -5.45 11.81
CA PRO A 132 -15.54 -6.29 10.89
C PRO A 132 -16.75 -6.94 11.55
N LYS A 133 -17.87 -6.94 10.83
CA LYS A 133 -19.15 -7.52 11.25
C LYS A 133 -19.58 -8.66 10.32
N ASN A 134 -19.63 -8.43 9.02
CA ASN A 134 -20.05 -9.42 8.04
C ASN A 134 -19.05 -9.49 6.87
N PHE A 135 -18.15 -10.46 6.90
CA PHE A 135 -17.00 -10.58 5.99
C PHE A 135 -17.31 -10.79 4.50
N ASN A 136 -18.53 -11.17 4.14
CA ASN A 136 -18.92 -11.39 2.75
C ASN A 136 -19.94 -10.37 2.25
N CYS A 137 -20.29 -9.38 3.06
CA CYS A 137 -21.17 -8.29 2.71
C CYS A 137 -20.38 -7.00 2.48
N LEU A 138 -20.84 -6.15 1.58
CA LEU A 138 -20.26 -4.83 1.37
C LEU A 138 -20.80 -3.82 2.39
N GLU A 139 -19.96 -2.86 2.77
CA GLU A 139 -20.31 -1.72 3.62
C GLU A 139 -21.34 -0.81 2.93
N GLY A 140 -22.42 -0.51 3.62
CA GLY A 140 -23.52 0.28 3.05
C GLY A 140 -23.36 1.78 3.18
N SER A 141 -22.52 2.27 4.09
CA SER A 141 -22.27 3.71 4.21
C SER A 141 -21.59 4.29 2.97
N TYR A 142 -20.91 3.45 2.18
CA TYR A 142 -20.32 3.82 0.89
C TYR A 142 -21.31 3.71 -0.30
N SER A 143 -22.54 3.25 -0.07
CA SER A 143 -23.58 3.18 -1.08
C SER A 143 -24.41 4.48 -1.12
N THR A 144 -24.98 4.80 -2.27
CA THR A 144 -25.93 5.92 -2.39
C THR A 144 -27.29 5.59 -1.75
N ASP A 145 -27.64 4.31 -1.68
CA ASP A 145 -28.81 3.81 -0.96
C ASP A 145 -28.45 2.62 -0.06
N PRO A 146 -28.24 2.81 1.24
CA PRO A 146 -27.91 1.73 2.18
C PRO A 146 -29.09 0.79 2.46
N TYR A 147 -30.33 1.18 2.14
CA TYR A 147 -31.52 0.34 2.37
C TYR A 147 -31.72 -0.70 1.27
N ASP A 148 -31.22 -0.45 0.03
CA ASP A 148 -31.22 -1.46 -1.03
C ASP A 148 -29.92 -2.28 -1.01
N PRO A 149 -29.94 -3.57 -0.58
CA PRO A 149 -28.74 -4.40 -0.55
C PRO A 149 -28.12 -4.61 -1.96
N LYS A 150 -28.89 -4.43 -3.04
CA LYS A 150 -28.38 -4.52 -4.42
C LYS A 150 -27.62 -3.25 -4.83
N CYS A 151 -27.96 -2.10 -4.25
CA CYS A 151 -27.31 -0.84 -4.57
C CYS A 151 -25.82 -0.90 -4.28
N ARG A 152 -25.41 -1.24 -3.04
CA ARG A 152 -24.01 -1.37 -2.64
C ARG A 152 -23.23 -2.35 -3.51
N ILE A 153 -23.85 -3.48 -3.91
CA ILE A 153 -23.24 -4.49 -4.77
C ILE A 153 -22.99 -3.94 -6.19
N ARG A 154 -24.00 -3.29 -6.78
CA ARG A 154 -23.89 -2.69 -8.11
C ARG A 154 -22.84 -1.60 -8.15
N GLU A 155 -22.86 -0.70 -7.18
CA GLU A 155 -21.94 0.43 -7.11
C GLU A 155 -20.51 0.00 -6.89
N PHE A 156 -20.25 -1.02 -6.06
CA PHE A 156 -18.91 -1.57 -5.91
C PHE A 156 -18.42 -2.27 -7.20
N LYS A 157 -19.31 -2.98 -7.92
CA LYS A 157 -18.96 -3.50 -9.26
C LYS A 157 -18.64 -2.38 -10.25
N GLN A 158 -19.35 -1.24 -10.19
CA GLN A 158 -19.05 -0.06 -11.01
C GLN A 158 -17.67 0.53 -10.68
N LEU A 159 -17.31 0.60 -9.39
CA LEU A 159 -15.97 1.00 -8.94
C LEU A 159 -14.89 0.09 -9.55
N VAL A 160 -15.02 -1.23 -9.38
CA VAL A 160 -14.06 -2.21 -9.92
C VAL A 160 -13.97 -2.11 -11.45
N MET A 161 -15.11 -2.02 -12.13
CA MET A 161 -15.17 -1.85 -13.58
C MET A 161 -14.45 -0.59 -14.03
N ALA A 162 -14.69 0.55 -13.38
CA ALA A 162 -14.06 1.82 -13.72
C ALA A 162 -12.53 1.76 -13.57
N LEU A 163 -12.03 1.12 -12.51
CA LEU A 163 -10.59 0.92 -12.32
C LEU A 163 -10.00 -0.01 -13.39
N HIS A 164 -10.64 -1.15 -13.66
CA HIS A 164 -10.18 -2.11 -14.67
C HIS A 164 -10.17 -1.52 -16.09
N GLU A 165 -11.20 -0.73 -16.47
CA GLU A 165 -11.24 0.00 -17.76
C GLU A 165 -10.06 0.96 -17.93
N ASN A 166 -9.49 1.43 -16.83
CA ASN A 166 -8.32 2.30 -16.82
C ASN A 166 -7.00 1.54 -16.58
N GLY A 167 -7.02 0.20 -16.62
CA GLY A 167 -5.83 -0.64 -16.46
C GLY A 167 -5.32 -0.69 -15.03
N ILE A 168 -6.16 -0.40 -14.02
CA ILE A 168 -5.82 -0.37 -12.60
C ILE A 168 -6.52 -1.54 -11.91
N GLY A 169 -5.74 -2.41 -11.26
CA GLY A 169 -6.25 -3.52 -10.45
C GLY A 169 -6.79 -3.05 -9.09
N VAL A 170 -7.60 -3.89 -8.47
CA VAL A 170 -8.20 -3.63 -7.15
C VAL A 170 -7.66 -4.62 -6.14
N VAL A 171 -7.06 -4.11 -5.07
CA VAL A 171 -6.68 -4.89 -3.89
C VAL A 171 -7.66 -4.56 -2.78
N MET A 172 -8.15 -5.58 -2.11
CA MET A 172 -9.11 -5.46 -1.02
C MET A 172 -8.41 -5.73 0.30
N ASP A 173 -8.60 -4.84 1.28
CA ASP A 173 -8.17 -5.08 2.66
C ASP A 173 -9.13 -6.04 3.34
N VAL A 174 -8.62 -7.10 3.95
CA VAL A 174 -9.42 -8.14 4.60
C VAL A 174 -9.01 -8.31 6.05
N VAL A 175 -9.98 -8.24 6.95
CA VAL A 175 -9.79 -8.18 8.41
C VAL A 175 -10.23 -9.49 9.05
N TYR A 176 -9.71 -10.63 8.57
CA TYR A 176 -10.10 -11.95 9.11
C TYR A 176 -9.50 -12.24 10.49
N ASN A 177 -8.63 -11.41 11.01
CA ASN A 177 -7.89 -11.65 12.26
C ASN A 177 -8.75 -11.50 13.52
N HIS A 178 -9.86 -10.74 13.47
CA HIS A 178 -10.79 -10.56 14.60
C HIS A 178 -12.21 -10.25 14.14
N THR A 179 -13.15 -10.16 15.07
CA THR A 179 -14.51 -9.65 14.88
C THR A 179 -14.73 -8.46 15.82
N TYR A 180 -15.55 -7.50 15.43
CA TYR A 180 -15.87 -6.35 16.30
C TYR A 180 -16.53 -6.80 17.61
N TYR A 181 -17.59 -7.60 17.52
CA TYR A 181 -18.19 -8.25 18.68
C TYR A 181 -17.53 -9.61 18.90
N THR A 182 -17.28 -9.99 20.16
CA THR A 182 -16.82 -11.34 20.49
C THR A 182 -18.01 -12.29 20.66
N GLU A 183 -18.70 -12.24 21.79
CA GLU A 183 -19.80 -13.15 22.13
C GLU A 183 -21.05 -12.93 21.27
N GLU A 184 -21.31 -11.70 20.83
CA GLU A 184 -22.41 -11.34 19.95
C GLU A 184 -22.09 -11.51 18.46
N SER A 185 -20.87 -11.88 18.10
CA SER A 185 -20.51 -12.12 16.70
C SER A 185 -21.35 -13.24 16.09
N ALA A 186 -21.54 -13.18 14.77
CA ALA A 186 -22.21 -14.25 14.04
C ALA A 186 -21.51 -15.60 14.23
N PHE A 187 -20.19 -15.61 14.39
CA PHE A 187 -19.38 -16.80 14.64
C PHE A 187 -19.73 -17.45 15.98
N GLU A 188 -19.68 -16.72 17.10
CA GLU A 188 -19.96 -17.26 18.43
C GLU A 188 -21.44 -17.64 18.61
N ARG A 189 -22.35 -16.87 18.01
CA ARG A 189 -23.79 -17.21 18.02
C ARG A 189 -24.11 -18.45 17.21
N SER A 190 -23.35 -18.72 16.13
CA SER A 190 -23.53 -19.92 15.30
C SER A 190 -22.89 -21.15 15.92
N PHE A 191 -21.67 -21.05 16.40
CA PHE A 191 -20.94 -22.15 17.03
C PHE A 191 -19.95 -21.62 18.08
N PRO A 192 -20.37 -21.59 19.36
CA PRO A 192 -19.59 -21.02 20.46
C PRO A 192 -18.20 -21.65 20.61
N TYR A 193 -17.21 -20.83 20.90
CA TYR A 193 -15.81 -21.20 21.18
C TYR A 193 -15.07 -21.94 20.07
N TYR A 194 -15.52 -21.84 18.82
CA TYR A 194 -14.87 -22.52 17.70
C TYR A 194 -14.10 -21.58 16.76
N TYR A 195 -14.72 -20.48 16.37
CA TYR A 195 -14.14 -19.59 15.37
C TYR A 195 -13.13 -18.61 15.95
N HIS A 196 -13.22 -18.32 17.25
CA HIS A 196 -12.23 -17.52 17.95
C HIS A 196 -11.24 -18.42 18.69
N ARG A 197 -10.02 -17.92 18.88
CA ARG A 197 -8.96 -18.61 19.60
C ARG A 197 -9.16 -18.45 21.09
N ILE A 198 -9.12 -19.57 21.80
CA ILE A 198 -9.37 -19.66 23.24
C ILE A 198 -8.06 -19.96 23.95
N ARG A 199 -7.81 -19.30 25.07
CA ARG A 199 -6.70 -19.58 25.96
C ARG A 199 -6.95 -20.80 26.84
N ASN A 200 -5.91 -21.32 27.49
CA ASN A 200 -6.01 -22.49 28.36
C ASN A 200 -6.93 -22.29 29.56
N ASP A 201 -7.16 -21.07 29.99
CA ASP A 201 -8.08 -20.72 31.09
C ASP A 201 -9.55 -20.57 30.63
N GLY A 202 -9.83 -20.79 29.35
CA GLY A 202 -11.15 -20.64 28.74
C GLY A 202 -11.52 -19.24 28.30
N SER A 203 -10.65 -18.23 28.47
CA SER A 203 -10.87 -16.87 27.98
C SER A 203 -10.57 -16.73 26.49
N PHE A 204 -11.22 -15.76 25.83
CA PHE A 204 -10.87 -15.39 24.46
C PHE A 204 -9.46 -14.82 24.39
N SER A 205 -8.69 -15.24 23.39
CA SER A 205 -7.41 -14.63 23.11
C SER A 205 -7.58 -13.24 22.48
N ASN A 206 -6.64 -12.33 22.74
CA ASN A 206 -6.65 -10.96 22.23
C ASN A 206 -5.35 -10.61 21.49
N GLY A 207 -4.93 -11.49 20.60
CA GLY A 207 -3.75 -11.24 19.76
C GLY A 207 -3.92 -10.09 18.76
N SER A 208 -5.14 -9.71 18.44
CA SER A 208 -5.43 -8.52 17.63
C SER A 208 -5.28 -7.20 18.38
N GLY A 209 -5.37 -7.20 19.71
CA GLY A 209 -5.52 -5.97 20.51
C GLY A 209 -6.94 -5.39 20.50
N CYS A 210 -7.89 -6.02 19.74
CA CYS A 210 -9.26 -5.54 19.55
C CYS A 210 -10.29 -6.37 20.35
N GLY A 211 -9.86 -7.15 21.34
CA GLY A 211 -10.73 -7.93 22.25
C GLY A 211 -10.83 -9.41 21.92
N ASN A 212 -10.51 -9.86 20.71
CA ASN A 212 -10.47 -11.26 20.31
C ASN A 212 -9.49 -11.50 19.16
N GLU A 213 -9.30 -12.76 18.79
CA GLU A 213 -8.65 -13.16 17.54
C GLU A 213 -9.32 -14.43 16.99
N THR A 214 -9.36 -14.56 15.66
CA THR A 214 -9.93 -15.73 15.01
C THR A 214 -8.94 -16.91 14.98
N ALA A 215 -9.47 -18.13 14.99
CA ALA A 215 -8.69 -19.36 15.00
C ALA A 215 -8.49 -19.91 13.58
N SER A 216 -7.63 -19.27 12.79
CA SER A 216 -7.35 -19.65 11.39
C SER A 216 -6.89 -21.11 11.23
N ASN A 217 -6.24 -21.66 12.24
CA ASN A 217 -5.83 -23.06 12.31
C ASN A 217 -6.99 -24.06 12.50
N HIS A 218 -8.20 -23.60 12.81
CA HIS A 218 -9.39 -24.44 12.85
C HIS A 218 -9.97 -24.62 11.45
N MET A 219 -10.29 -25.86 11.10
CA MET A 219 -10.68 -26.27 9.75
C MET A 219 -11.81 -25.40 9.16
N MET A 220 -12.86 -25.14 9.94
CA MET A 220 -14.02 -24.38 9.42
C MET A 220 -13.74 -22.88 9.33
N MET A 221 -12.87 -22.31 10.19
CA MET A 221 -12.42 -20.92 10.04
C MET A 221 -11.54 -20.77 8.78
N ARG A 222 -10.58 -21.67 8.59
CA ARG A 222 -9.77 -21.74 7.36
C ARG A 222 -10.64 -21.87 6.13
N LYS A 223 -11.61 -22.80 6.14
CA LYS A 223 -12.57 -22.96 5.04
C LYS A 223 -13.36 -21.68 4.78
N PHE A 224 -13.83 -21.02 5.81
CA PHE A 224 -14.55 -19.75 5.70
C PHE A 224 -13.71 -18.68 5.01
N MET A 225 -12.45 -18.49 5.43
CA MET A 225 -11.52 -17.52 4.81
C MET A 225 -11.32 -17.83 3.32
N ILE A 226 -11.08 -19.09 2.97
CA ILE A 226 -10.88 -19.52 1.57
C ILE A 226 -12.14 -19.26 0.74
N ASP A 227 -13.31 -19.62 1.22
CA ASP A 227 -14.58 -19.45 0.50
C ASP A 227 -14.90 -17.96 0.31
N SER A 228 -14.62 -17.13 1.32
CA SER A 228 -14.76 -15.69 1.26
C SER A 228 -13.85 -15.07 0.19
N LEU A 229 -12.55 -15.37 0.22
CA LEU A 229 -11.59 -14.87 -0.76
C LEU A 229 -11.90 -15.31 -2.19
N ARG A 230 -12.35 -16.56 -2.36
CA ARG A 230 -12.81 -17.06 -3.68
C ARG A 230 -14.02 -16.28 -4.17
N PHE A 231 -14.97 -15.98 -3.29
CA PHE A 231 -16.15 -15.17 -3.63
C PHE A 231 -15.74 -13.78 -4.09
N TRP A 232 -14.89 -13.06 -3.36
CA TRP A 232 -14.41 -11.74 -3.76
C TRP A 232 -13.61 -11.77 -5.06
N ALA A 233 -12.72 -12.75 -5.23
CA ALA A 233 -11.90 -12.90 -6.43
C ALA A 233 -12.72 -13.23 -7.69
N THR A 234 -13.82 -13.98 -7.56
CA THR A 234 -14.63 -14.44 -8.71
C THR A 234 -15.81 -13.53 -9.00
N GLU A 235 -16.61 -13.18 -7.99
CA GLU A 235 -17.81 -12.38 -8.17
C GLU A 235 -17.50 -10.91 -8.46
N TYR A 236 -16.52 -10.35 -7.74
CA TYR A 236 -16.13 -8.95 -7.87
C TYR A 236 -14.84 -8.73 -8.67
N LYS A 237 -14.23 -9.80 -9.18
CA LYS A 237 -12.99 -9.74 -9.99
C LYS A 237 -11.82 -9.05 -9.28
N ILE A 238 -11.72 -9.20 -7.95
CA ILE A 238 -10.64 -8.60 -7.15
C ILE A 238 -9.27 -9.13 -7.57
N ASP A 239 -8.27 -8.23 -7.65
CA ASP A 239 -6.93 -8.51 -8.17
C ASP A 239 -5.88 -8.74 -7.07
N GLY A 240 -6.24 -8.53 -5.82
CA GLY A 240 -5.35 -8.77 -4.69
C GLY A 240 -6.03 -8.64 -3.34
N PHE A 241 -5.36 -9.14 -2.32
CA PHE A 241 -5.82 -9.07 -0.93
C PHE A 241 -4.67 -8.63 -0.02
N ARG A 242 -4.95 -7.65 0.84
CA ARG A 242 -4.09 -7.27 1.95
C ARG A 242 -4.70 -7.82 3.23
N PHE A 243 -3.94 -8.55 4.00
CA PHE A 243 -4.38 -9.12 5.28
C PHE A 243 -3.95 -8.22 6.43
N ASP A 244 -4.93 -7.68 7.13
CA ASP A 244 -4.73 -6.98 8.39
C ASP A 244 -4.17 -7.94 9.43
N LEU A 245 -3.16 -7.51 10.22
CA LEU A 245 -2.50 -8.32 11.25
C LEU A 245 -2.27 -9.78 10.79
N MET A 246 -1.74 -9.96 9.57
CA MET A 246 -1.62 -11.29 8.93
C MET A 246 -0.85 -12.29 9.80
N ALA A 247 0.05 -11.81 10.66
CA ALA A 247 0.78 -12.69 11.57
C ALA A 247 -0.08 -13.39 12.63
N LEU A 248 -1.35 -13.01 12.79
CA LEU A 248 -2.29 -13.78 13.62
C LEU A 248 -2.79 -15.07 12.94
N HIS A 249 -2.61 -15.18 11.62
CA HIS A 249 -2.94 -16.39 10.89
C HIS A 249 -1.76 -17.38 10.91
N ASP A 250 -2.09 -18.65 10.98
CA ASP A 250 -1.08 -19.70 10.90
C ASP A 250 -0.55 -19.84 9.46
N ILE A 251 0.74 -20.21 9.37
CA ILE A 251 1.48 -20.33 8.10
C ILE A 251 0.81 -21.33 7.15
N GLU A 252 0.27 -22.44 7.68
CA GLU A 252 -0.41 -23.46 6.87
C GLU A 252 -1.63 -22.85 6.17
N THR A 253 -2.46 -22.08 6.90
CA THR A 253 -3.62 -21.39 6.34
C THR A 253 -3.22 -20.37 5.27
N VAL A 254 -2.18 -19.58 5.52
CA VAL A 254 -1.66 -18.59 4.55
C VAL A 254 -1.21 -19.27 3.26
N ASN A 255 -0.49 -20.40 3.36
CA ASN A 255 -0.05 -21.17 2.19
C ASN A 255 -1.23 -21.77 1.40
N ILE A 256 -2.21 -22.38 2.10
CA ILE A 256 -3.39 -22.95 1.44
C ILE A 256 -4.21 -21.85 0.74
N ILE A 257 -4.39 -20.68 1.37
CA ILE A 257 -5.05 -19.54 0.73
C ILE A 257 -4.30 -19.14 -0.54
N ARG A 258 -2.96 -19.02 -0.49
CA ARG A 258 -2.18 -18.66 -1.67
C ARG A 258 -2.37 -19.67 -2.81
N ASP A 259 -2.38 -20.96 -2.49
CA ASP A 259 -2.58 -22.02 -3.48
C ASP A 259 -4.00 -21.98 -4.08
N GLU A 260 -5.03 -21.74 -3.28
CA GLU A 260 -6.40 -21.61 -3.77
C GLU A 260 -6.60 -20.38 -4.66
N LEU A 261 -5.99 -19.25 -4.30
CA LEU A 261 -6.01 -18.05 -5.15
C LEU A 261 -5.25 -18.27 -6.45
N ASN A 262 -4.15 -19.03 -6.44
CA ASN A 262 -3.40 -19.39 -7.66
C ASN A 262 -4.23 -20.23 -8.64
N LYS A 263 -5.17 -21.04 -8.15
CA LYS A 263 -6.08 -21.80 -9.02
C LYS A 263 -7.08 -20.91 -9.75
N ILE A 264 -7.42 -19.76 -9.17
CA ILE A 264 -8.33 -18.77 -9.78
C ILE A 264 -7.55 -17.92 -10.78
N ASP A 265 -6.50 -17.25 -10.30
CA ASP A 265 -5.61 -16.42 -11.10
C ASP A 265 -4.25 -16.28 -10.38
N PRO A 266 -3.16 -16.80 -10.93
CA PRO A 266 -1.84 -16.71 -10.32
C PRO A 266 -1.29 -15.28 -10.24
N GLN A 267 -1.94 -14.30 -10.87
CA GLN A 267 -1.58 -12.88 -10.79
C GLN A 267 -2.21 -12.15 -9.61
N ILE A 268 -3.15 -12.76 -8.87
CA ILE A 268 -3.73 -12.17 -7.67
C ILE A 268 -2.62 -11.85 -6.67
N LEU A 269 -2.50 -10.59 -6.30
CA LEU A 269 -1.58 -10.14 -5.26
C LEU A 269 -2.07 -10.64 -3.88
N MET A 270 -1.12 -11.04 -3.03
CA MET A 270 -1.39 -11.38 -1.64
C MET A 270 -0.27 -10.81 -0.78
N TYR A 271 -0.62 -9.96 0.17
CA TYR A 271 0.33 -9.38 1.12
C TYR A 271 -0.38 -8.97 2.40
N GLY A 272 0.38 -8.64 3.44
CA GLY A 272 -0.21 -8.22 4.70
C GLY A 272 0.82 -7.79 5.74
N GLU A 273 0.36 -7.60 6.95
CA GLU A 273 1.17 -7.19 8.08
C GLU A 273 1.81 -8.40 8.75
N GLY A 274 3.14 -8.44 8.77
CA GLY A 274 3.93 -9.52 9.37
C GLY A 274 4.10 -9.37 10.89
N TRP A 275 3.13 -8.80 11.60
CA TRP A 275 3.09 -8.57 13.05
C TRP A 275 1.69 -8.79 13.61
N THR A 276 1.57 -8.77 14.93
CA THR A 276 0.32 -8.90 15.70
C THR A 276 0.07 -7.65 16.52
N GLY A 277 -1.16 -7.43 16.97
CA GLY A 277 -1.52 -6.34 17.90
C GLY A 277 -1.22 -6.69 19.37
N GLY A 278 -1.13 -7.98 19.70
CA GLY A 278 -0.90 -8.51 21.03
C GLY A 278 -0.37 -9.95 21.00
N GLU A 279 -0.38 -10.63 22.13
CA GLU A 279 0.08 -12.01 22.25
C GLU A 279 -0.99 -13.01 21.81
N SER A 280 -0.62 -13.93 20.90
CA SER A 280 -1.41 -15.10 20.52
C SER A 280 -0.94 -16.34 21.27
N PRO A 281 -1.84 -17.27 21.65
CA PRO A 281 -1.46 -18.55 22.25
C PRO A 281 -0.86 -19.54 21.23
N LEU A 282 -0.93 -19.27 19.94
CA LEU A 282 -0.22 -20.06 18.93
C LEU A 282 1.29 -19.80 19.00
N PRO A 283 2.14 -20.85 18.93
CA PRO A 283 3.57 -20.70 18.89
C PRO A 283 4.03 -19.76 17.75
N ALA A 284 4.98 -18.89 18.04
CA ALA A 284 5.44 -17.85 17.10
C ALA A 284 6.02 -18.41 15.79
N ASP A 285 6.59 -19.62 15.82
CA ASP A 285 7.11 -20.33 14.64
C ASP A 285 6.01 -20.89 13.72
N ARG A 286 4.76 -20.92 14.19
CA ARG A 286 3.57 -21.30 13.42
C ARG A 286 2.80 -20.10 12.87
N LEU A 287 3.12 -18.89 13.30
CA LEU A 287 2.44 -17.65 12.92
C LEU A 287 3.14 -17.02 11.70
N ALA A 288 2.36 -16.35 10.84
CA ALA A 288 2.85 -15.72 9.61
C ALA A 288 3.59 -14.40 9.88
N TYR A 289 4.48 -14.40 10.88
CA TYR A 289 5.38 -13.30 11.16
C TYR A 289 6.37 -13.05 10.01
N LYS A 290 6.83 -11.81 9.90
CA LYS A 290 7.81 -11.39 8.91
C LYS A 290 9.09 -12.24 8.90
N TRP A 291 9.60 -12.63 10.06
CA TRP A 291 10.81 -13.48 10.17
C TRP A 291 10.57 -14.95 9.79
N ASN A 292 9.32 -15.37 9.61
CA ASN A 292 8.94 -16.68 9.10
C ASN A 292 8.68 -16.70 7.60
N SER A 293 8.92 -15.60 6.88
CA SER A 293 8.60 -15.40 5.46
C SER A 293 9.16 -16.46 4.52
N TYR A 294 10.26 -17.13 4.90
CA TYR A 294 10.85 -18.24 4.16
C TYR A 294 9.94 -19.48 4.09
N GLN A 295 8.91 -19.58 4.96
CA GLN A 295 7.95 -20.68 5.00
C GLN A 295 6.73 -20.45 4.11
N PHE A 296 6.54 -19.24 3.59
CA PHE A 296 5.41 -18.90 2.72
C PHE A 296 5.85 -18.01 1.56
N GLY A 297 6.10 -18.65 0.42
CA GLY A 297 6.49 -17.96 -0.81
C GLY A 297 5.34 -17.20 -1.46
N ARG A 298 5.65 -16.14 -2.26
CA ARG A 298 4.69 -15.35 -3.03
C ARG A 298 3.62 -14.61 -2.20
N VAL A 299 3.92 -14.33 -0.94
CA VAL A 299 3.10 -13.50 -0.06
C VAL A 299 3.95 -12.33 0.42
N GLY A 300 3.52 -11.13 0.12
CA GLY A 300 4.22 -9.91 0.50
C GLY A 300 4.00 -9.53 1.95
N LEU A 301 4.95 -8.79 2.52
CA LEU A 301 4.90 -8.29 3.88
C LEU A 301 5.30 -6.82 3.91
N PHE A 302 4.61 -6.01 4.67
CA PHE A 302 4.99 -4.62 4.88
C PHE A 302 6.40 -4.51 5.46
N ASN A 303 7.23 -3.72 4.79
CA ASN A 303 8.63 -3.52 5.15
C ASN A 303 8.77 -2.32 6.11
N ASP A 304 8.45 -2.53 7.38
CA ASP A 304 8.57 -1.50 8.42
C ASP A 304 10.03 -1.08 8.66
N ASN A 305 11.00 -1.96 8.35
CA ASN A 305 12.42 -1.61 8.45
C ASN A 305 12.81 -0.48 7.48
N ILE A 306 12.35 -0.54 6.21
CA ILE A 306 12.60 0.56 5.25
C ILE A 306 11.80 1.81 5.64
N ARG A 307 10.56 1.66 6.09
CA ARG A 307 9.72 2.77 6.57
C ARG A 307 10.43 3.56 7.64
N ASP A 308 10.88 2.89 8.71
CA ASP A 308 11.50 3.53 9.86
C ASP A 308 12.90 4.06 9.52
N SER A 309 13.63 3.41 8.62
CA SER A 309 14.91 3.94 8.14
C SER A 309 14.72 5.24 7.33
N ILE A 310 13.63 5.39 6.59
CA ILE A 310 13.33 6.59 5.81
C ILE A 310 12.91 7.75 6.71
N LYS A 311 11.85 7.57 7.53
CA LYS A 311 11.17 8.67 8.25
C LYS A 311 11.43 8.72 9.76
N GLY A 312 12.12 7.73 10.34
CA GLY A 312 12.28 7.56 11.78
C GLY A 312 11.17 6.71 12.41
N GLY A 313 11.38 6.27 13.63
CA GLY A 313 10.47 5.41 14.37
C GLY A 313 9.04 5.97 14.44
N THR A 314 8.07 5.09 14.27
CA THR A 314 6.67 5.46 14.13
C THR A 314 6.05 5.92 15.45
N PHE A 315 6.44 5.30 16.58
CA PHE A 315 5.88 5.58 17.90
C PHE A 315 6.51 6.78 18.63
N ASN A 316 7.65 7.29 18.13
CA ASN A 316 8.23 8.53 18.61
C ASN A 316 8.12 9.60 17.51
N PRO A 317 7.24 10.59 17.64
CA PRO A 317 7.01 11.59 16.60
C PRO A 317 8.25 12.45 16.27
N TYR A 318 9.20 12.58 17.20
CA TYR A 318 10.43 13.37 17.01
C TYR A 318 11.59 12.58 16.40
N ASP A 319 11.48 11.23 16.30
CA ASP A 319 12.53 10.42 15.69
C ASP A 319 12.77 10.81 14.24
N LYS A 320 14.05 10.92 13.90
CA LYS A 320 14.52 11.26 12.56
C LYS A 320 14.92 10.01 11.79
N GLY A 321 14.55 9.95 10.51
CA GLY A 321 15.04 8.95 9.58
C GLY A 321 16.17 9.49 8.69
N PHE A 322 16.54 8.69 7.70
CA PHE A 322 17.58 9.02 6.71
C PHE A 322 17.33 10.38 6.05
N VAL A 323 16.08 10.65 5.64
CA VAL A 323 15.73 11.88 4.94
C VAL A 323 15.74 13.13 5.84
N SER A 324 15.66 12.96 7.15
CA SER A 324 15.60 14.06 8.13
C SER A 324 16.84 14.14 9.04
N GLY A 325 17.94 13.44 8.68
CA GLY A 325 19.26 13.62 9.29
C GLY A 325 19.74 12.50 10.20
N ASN A 326 19.06 11.33 10.24
CA ASN A 326 19.58 10.14 10.94
C ASN A 326 20.60 9.42 10.06
N ARG A 327 21.88 9.65 10.33
CA ARG A 327 22.99 9.06 9.58
C ARG A 327 23.16 7.56 9.79
N ASN A 328 22.67 7.01 10.89
CA ASN A 328 22.77 5.58 11.20
C ASN A 328 21.77 4.72 10.39
N ALA A 329 20.78 5.35 9.73
CA ALA A 329 19.77 4.64 8.95
C ALA A 329 20.27 4.04 7.62
N ALA A 330 21.44 4.48 7.12
CA ALA A 330 21.96 4.10 5.80
C ALA A 330 22.19 2.58 5.64
N SER A 331 22.56 1.86 6.70
CA SER A 331 22.73 0.40 6.66
C SER A 331 21.39 -0.31 6.42
N THR A 332 20.37 -0.01 7.23
CA THR A 332 19.03 -0.58 7.08
C THR A 332 18.41 -0.19 5.74
N LEU A 333 18.68 1.04 5.28
CA LEU A 333 18.21 1.52 4.00
C LEU A 333 18.75 0.68 2.82
N ARG A 334 20.04 0.32 2.83
CA ARG A 334 20.63 -0.55 1.79
C ARG A 334 19.93 -1.90 1.72
N ARG A 335 19.56 -2.48 2.86
CA ARG A 335 18.77 -3.71 2.90
C ARG A 335 17.42 -3.55 2.20
N GLY A 336 16.70 -2.50 2.54
CA GLY A 336 15.41 -2.19 1.90
C GLY A 336 15.56 -1.94 0.39
N ILE A 337 16.61 -1.23 -0.05
CA ILE A 337 16.91 -0.99 -1.47
C ILE A 337 17.11 -2.32 -2.23
N ALA A 338 17.77 -3.31 -1.62
CA ALA A 338 17.93 -4.64 -2.18
C ALA A 338 16.66 -5.53 -2.08
N GLY A 339 15.52 -4.99 -1.63
CA GLY A 339 14.28 -5.76 -1.44
C GLY A 339 14.29 -6.66 -0.21
N SER A 340 15.07 -6.31 0.81
CA SER A 340 15.24 -7.06 2.07
C SER A 340 15.70 -8.51 1.91
N VAL A 341 16.27 -8.84 0.76
CA VAL A 341 16.88 -10.16 0.51
C VAL A 341 18.36 -10.18 0.94
N PRO A 342 18.93 -11.35 1.28
CA PRO A 342 20.36 -11.49 1.48
C PRO A 342 21.14 -11.00 0.26
N HIS A 343 22.13 -10.12 0.47
CA HIS A 343 22.92 -9.52 -0.59
C HIS A 343 24.42 -9.55 -0.25
N TYR A 344 25.28 -9.93 -1.19
CA TYR A 344 26.70 -10.18 -0.97
C TYR A 344 27.52 -8.97 -0.47
N GLN A 345 27.06 -7.73 -0.72
CA GLN A 345 27.70 -6.50 -0.24
C GLN A 345 27.14 -6.00 1.11
N ILE A 346 26.10 -6.64 1.62
CA ILE A 346 25.46 -6.27 2.88
C ILE A 346 25.84 -7.32 3.91
N ASN A 347 26.70 -6.95 4.87
CA ASN A 347 27.09 -7.86 5.95
C ASN A 347 25.97 -7.88 6.99
N ASP A 348 25.27 -9.02 7.14
CA ASP A 348 24.01 -9.05 7.88
C ASP A 348 23.83 -10.18 8.86
N ALA A 349 23.28 -9.79 10.03
CA ALA A 349 22.50 -10.70 10.85
C ALA A 349 21.21 -11.11 10.08
N LYS A 350 20.86 -12.40 10.13
CA LYS A 350 19.73 -13.01 9.41
C LYS A 350 18.37 -12.31 9.60
N GLU A 351 18.23 -11.56 10.69
CA GLU A 351 16.98 -10.87 11.06
C GLU A 351 16.68 -9.61 10.24
N ALA A 352 17.69 -9.07 9.55
CA ALA A 352 17.57 -7.81 8.83
C ALA A 352 17.27 -7.99 7.34
N CYS A 353 17.64 -9.15 6.76
CA CYS A 353 17.28 -9.58 5.41
C CYS A 353 16.26 -10.71 5.52
N TRP A 354 15.03 -10.36 5.82
CA TRP A 354 13.95 -11.29 6.14
C TRP A 354 13.24 -11.85 4.89
N ALA A 355 13.32 -11.18 3.74
CA ALA A 355 12.66 -11.63 2.53
C ALA A 355 13.48 -12.74 1.83
N PHE A 356 12.78 -13.78 1.39
CA PHE A 356 13.37 -14.83 0.54
C PHE A 356 13.53 -14.35 -0.89
N GLU A 357 12.52 -13.59 -1.39
CA GLU A 357 12.52 -12.96 -2.71
C GLU A 357 12.08 -11.49 -2.59
N PRO A 358 12.49 -10.61 -3.52
CA PRO A 358 12.07 -9.19 -3.51
C PRO A 358 10.54 -9.02 -3.60
N THR A 359 9.84 -9.98 -4.18
CA THR A 359 8.38 -10.00 -4.29
C THR A 359 7.66 -10.00 -2.95
N GLN A 360 8.38 -10.36 -1.88
CA GLN A 360 7.84 -10.34 -0.51
C GLN A 360 7.96 -8.98 0.16
N ALA A 361 8.77 -8.06 -0.34
CA ALA A 361 8.99 -6.75 0.27
C ALA A 361 7.99 -5.71 -0.26
N VAL A 362 7.04 -5.29 0.59
CA VAL A 362 6.14 -4.15 0.34
C VAL A 362 6.79 -2.90 0.93
N ASN A 363 7.42 -2.09 0.08
CA ASN A 363 8.17 -0.91 0.51
C ASN A 363 7.26 0.32 0.60
N TYR A 364 7.29 1.00 1.74
CA TYR A 364 6.47 2.18 2.02
C TYR A 364 7.16 3.12 2.99
N CYS A 365 6.68 4.34 3.11
CA CYS A 365 7.08 5.28 4.15
C CYS A 365 5.89 5.89 4.91
N GLU A 366 4.68 5.77 4.38
CA GLU A 366 3.43 6.06 5.07
C GLU A 366 2.31 5.11 4.63
N ALA A 367 1.28 4.98 5.45
CA ALA A 367 0.03 4.28 5.22
C ALA A 367 -1.09 4.99 5.99
N HIS A 368 -2.31 4.41 6.02
CA HIS A 368 -3.41 4.98 6.79
C HIS A 368 -3.09 5.12 8.28
N ASP A 369 -2.31 4.17 8.84
CA ASP A 369 -1.84 4.21 10.22
C ASP A 369 -0.82 5.31 10.47
N ASN A 370 -0.86 5.87 11.67
CA ASN A 370 0.08 6.85 12.20
C ASN A 370 0.10 8.19 11.43
N ASN A 371 1.12 9.01 11.68
CA ASN A 371 1.30 10.28 10.96
C ASN A 371 1.63 10.02 9.49
N THR A 372 1.08 10.85 8.59
CA THR A 372 1.57 10.93 7.22
C THR A 372 3.06 11.26 7.21
N LEU A 373 3.75 11.01 6.11
CA LEU A 373 5.15 11.42 5.97
C LEU A 373 5.30 12.92 6.16
N TRP A 374 4.40 13.71 5.55
CA TRP A 374 4.43 15.16 5.68
C TRP A 374 4.27 15.63 7.14
N ASP A 375 3.26 15.12 7.86
CA ASP A 375 3.04 15.49 9.26
C ASP A 375 4.23 15.07 10.14
N LYS A 376 4.78 13.86 9.91
CA LYS A 376 5.98 13.38 10.59
C LYS A 376 7.18 14.32 10.35
N LEU A 377 7.38 14.80 9.11
CA LEU A 377 8.45 15.75 8.79
C LEU A 377 8.19 17.13 9.41
N CYS A 378 6.94 17.57 9.48
CA CYS A 378 6.59 18.82 10.18
C CYS A 378 6.93 18.76 11.68
N ILE A 379 6.88 17.58 12.29
CA ILE A 379 7.24 17.37 13.70
C ILE A 379 8.75 17.19 13.85
N SER A 380 9.32 16.19 13.17
CA SER A 380 10.73 15.78 13.39
C SER A 380 11.76 16.73 12.77
N ALA A 381 11.37 17.50 11.77
CA ALA A 381 12.17 18.53 11.08
C ALA A 381 11.53 19.92 11.19
N LYS A 382 10.94 20.25 12.36
CA LYS A 382 10.18 21.48 12.59
C LYS A 382 10.98 22.77 12.40
N ASN A 383 12.29 22.70 12.62
CA ASN A 383 13.18 23.85 12.48
C ASN A 383 13.61 24.09 11.01
N ASP A 384 13.29 23.16 10.11
CA ASP A 384 13.57 23.31 8.70
C ASP A 384 12.44 24.07 7.99
N SER A 385 12.79 24.75 6.90
CA SER A 385 11.77 25.41 6.07
C SER A 385 10.89 24.40 5.35
N GLU A 386 9.71 24.85 4.93
CA GLU A 386 8.79 24.02 4.13
C GLU A 386 9.49 23.45 2.87
N GLY A 387 10.24 24.28 2.14
CA GLY A 387 10.97 23.81 0.95
C GLY A 387 12.02 22.75 1.26
N VAL A 388 12.62 22.75 2.44
CA VAL A 388 13.53 21.69 2.89
C VAL A 388 12.76 20.40 3.19
N ARG A 389 11.62 20.47 3.89
CA ARG A 389 10.76 19.30 4.13
C ARG A 389 10.20 18.70 2.83
N ILE A 390 9.88 19.52 1.83
CA ILE A 390 9.50 19.05 0.48
C ILE A 390 10.63 18.22 -0.16
N LYS A 391 11.88 18.65 -0.03
CA LYS A 391 13.04 17.86 -0.51
C LYS A 391 13.16 16.52 0.22
N MET A 392 12.93 16.50 1.54
CA MET A 392 12.94 15.28 2.34
C MET A 392 11.84 14.31 1.88
N ASP A 393 10.63 14.80 1.61
CA ASP A 393 9.51 14.00 1.09
C ASP A 393 9.84 13.40 -0.28
N LYS A 394 10.34 14.20 -1.20
CA LYS A 394 10.78 13.75 -2.54
C LYS A 394 11.90 12.71 -2.46
N LEU A 395 12.85 12.88 -1.53
CA LEU A 395 13.90 11.88 -1.30
C LEU A 395 13.32 10.55 -0.77
N ALA A 396 12.33 10.61 0.15
CA ALA A 396 11.63 9.42 0.63
C ALA A 396 10.89 8.70 -0.51
N ALA A 397 10.19 9.45 -1.37
CA ALA A 397 9.54 8.90 -2.56
C ALA A 397 10.51 8.15 -3.48
N ALA A 398 11.68 8.76 -3.75
CA ALA A 398 12.70 8.12 -4.58
C ALA A 398 13.21 6.81 -3.97
N ILE A 399 13.40 6.76 -2.66
CA ILE A 399 13.83 5.55 -1.97
C ILE A 399 12.78 4.44 -2.13
N VAL A 400 11.50 4.73 -1.82
CA VAL A 400 10.42 3.74 -1.92
C VAL A 400 10.26 3.22 -3.36
N ILE A 401 10.20 4.13 -4.34
CA ILE A 401 9.83 3.77 -5.71
C ILE A 401 11.00 3.14 -6.48
N LEU A 402 12.26 3.49 -6.18
CA LEU A 402 13.42 2.97 -6.89
C LEU A 402 14.06 1.74 -6.23
N SER A 403 13.62 1.34 -5.04
CA SER A 403 14.03 0.09 -4.36
C SER A 403 13.45 -1.14 -5.04
N GLN A 404 14.12 -2.28 -4.89
CA GLN A 404 13.56 -3.58 -5.27
C GLN A 404 12.42 -3.96 -4.34
N GLY A 405 11.42 -4.69 -4.83
CA GLY A 405 10.18 -4.98 -4.12
C GLY A 405 8.98 -4.23 -4.70
N MET A 406 7.87 -4.23 -4.00
CA MET A 406 6.60 -3.60 -4.40
C MET A 406 6.45 -2.24 -3.71
N PRO A 407 6.47 -1.11 -4.41
CA PRO A 407 6.21 0.20 -3.82
C PRO A 407 4.73 0.36 -3.46
N PHE A 408 4.51 0.90 -2.28
CA PHE A 408 3.20 1.20 -1.72
C PHE A 408 3.17 2.69 -1.31
N ILE A 409 2.13 3.40 -1.73
CA ILE A 409 1.98 4.85 -1.60
C ILE A 409 0.59 5.11 -1.02
N GLN A 410 0.49 5.92 0.01
CA GLN A 410 -0.81 6.35 0.55
C GLN A 410 -1.44 7.43 -0.37
N LEU A 411 -2.75 7.39 -0.54
CA LEU A 411 -3.52 8.43 -1.25
C LEU A 411 -3.20 9.82 -0.70
N GLY A 412 -2.68 10.68 -1.57
CA GLY A 412 -2.30 12.06 -1.24
C GLY A 412 -0.86 12.25 -0.80
N GLN A 413 -0.08 11.19 -0.60
CA GLN A 413 1.35 11.27 -0.30
C GLN A 413 2.10 12.05 -1.39
N ASP A 414 1.73 11.86 -2.64
CA ASP A 414 2.30 12.51 -3.82
C ASP A 414 1.95 14.00 -3.99
N PHE A 415 1.21 14.56 -3.04
CA PHE A 415 0.97 16.00 -2.88
C PHE A 415 0.85 16.41 -1.41
N LEU A 416 1.66 15.78 -0.55
CA LEU A 416 1.89 16.15 0.85
C LEU A 416 0.62 16.10 1.71
N ARG A 417 -0.13 14.98 1.68
CA ARG A 417 -1.29 14.76 2.55
C ARG A 417 -0.94 15.06 4.00
N SER A 418 -1.84 15.80 4.67
CA SER A 418 -1.81 16.05 6.10
C SER A 418 -3.12 15.61 6.74
N LYS A 419 -3.05 15.13 7.99
CA LYS A 419 -4.19 14.76 8.82
C LYS A 419 -4.31 15.74 10.01
N PRO A 420 -4.85 16.95 9.79
CA PRO A 420 -5.00 17.92 10.87
C PRO A 420 -5.99 17.40 11.91
N ARG A 421 -5.67 17.60 13.19
CA ARG A 421 -6.53 17.18 14.29
C ARG A 421 -7.39 18.34 14.77
N ILE A 422 -8.64 18.05 15.09
CA ILE A 422 -9.51 18.97 15.82
C ILE A 422 -9.14 18.84 17.31
N LEU A 423 -8.62 19.93 17.88
CA LEU A 423 -8.27 19.96 19.30
C LEU A 423 -9.53 20.00 20.16
N LYS A 424 -9.48 19.38 21.34
CA LYS A 424 -10.56 19.45 22.32
C LYS A 424 -10.62 20.85 22.93
N GLU A 425 -11.80 21.21 23.45
CA GLU A 425 -11.97 22.47 24.17
C GLU A 425 -10.97 22.56 25.34
N GLY A 426 -10.21 23.68 25.41
CA GLY A 426 -9.17 23.89 26.43
C GLY A 426 -7.82 23.18 26.14
N GLU A 427 -7.69 22.40 25.07
CA GLU A 427 -6.42 21.78 24.68
C GLU A 427 -5.52 22.80 23.95
N ALA A 428 -4.36 23.09 24.49
CA ALA A 428 -3.39 23.98 23.85
C ALA A 428 -2.68 23.29 22.68
N PRO A 429 -2.54 23.95 21.51
CA PRO A 429 -1.84 23.38 20.36
C PRO A 429 -0.34 23.22 20.65
N ASN A 430 0.25 22.13 20.16
CA ASN A 430 1.69 21.91 20.12
C ASN A 430 2.08 21.19 18.83
N ASP A 431 3.38 21.04 18.59
CA ASP A 431 3.94 20.47 17.34
C ASP A 431 3.40 19.07 16.99
N VAL A 432 2.90 18.32 17.95
CA VAL A 432 2.44 16.93 17.77
C VAL A 432 0.92 16.85 17.72
N ASN A 433 0.22 17.47 18.68
CA ASN A 433 -1.21 17.26 18.85
C ASN A 433 -2.09 17.95 17.80
N ILE A 434 -1.52 18.83 16.98
CA ILE A 434 -2.20 19.42 15.81
C ILE A 434 -2.36 18.45 14.65
N TYR A 435 -1.67 17.29 14.70
CA TYR A 435 -1.79 16.22 13.72
C TYR A 435 -2.40 14.96 14.34
N SER A 436 -3.17 14.22 13.56
CA SER A 436 -3.79 12.98 14.00
C SER A 436 -2.87 11.81 13.72
N HIS A 437 -2.28 11.23 14.78
CA HIS A 437 -1.51 10.00 14.71
C HIS A 437 -2.42 8.78 14.49
N ASP A 438 -3.61 8.82 15.11
CA ASP A 438 -4.64 7.80 15.01
C ASP A 438 -5.94 8.45 14.57
N SER A 439 -6.33 8.24 13.31
CA SER A 439 -7.46 8.93 12.69
C SER A 439 -8.61 8.00 12.32
N TYR A 440 -8.65 6.76 12.88
CA TYR A 440 -9.58 5.70 12.45
C TYR A 440 -11.06 6.09 12.52
N ASN A 441 -11.43 6.99 13.43
CA ASN A 441 -12.79 7.52 13.59
C ASN A 441 -12.85 9.05 13.55
N ALA A 442 -11.81 9.70 13.02
CA ALA A 442 -11.76 11.15 12.89
C ALA A 442 -12.64 11.61 11.71
N PRO A 443 -13.17 12.85 11.77
CA PRO A 443 -14.10 13.35 10.74
C PRO A 443 -13.41 13.62 9.39
N ASP A 444 -14.21 13.88 8.35
CA ASP A 444 -13.76 14.26 7.00
C ASP A 444 -12.77 15.43 6.99
N TYR A 445 -12.88 16.36 7.95
CA TYR A 445 -11.90 17.44 8.09
C TYR A 445 -10.46 16.90 8.19
N THR A 446 -10.27 15.83 8.96
CA THR A 446 -8.97 15.18 9.16
C THR A 446 -8.62 14.26 8.00
N ASN A 447 -9.56 13.40 7.57
CA ASN A 447 -9.27 12.25 6.73
C ASN A 447 -9.45 12.50 5.23
N SER A 448 -10.44 13.33 4.83
CA SER A 448 -10.73 13.51 3.39
C SER A 448 -9.58 14.20 2.65
N ILE A 449 -9.36 13.76 1.42
CA ILE A 449 -8.32 14.30 0.55
C ILE A 449 -8.64 15.72 0.11
N LYS A 450 -7.70 16.64 0.38
CA LYS A 450 -7.75 18.03 -0.04
C LYS A 450 -7.08 18.16 -1.41
N TRP A 451 -7.85 17.98 -2.49
CA TRP A 451 -7.32 17.96 -3.86
C TRP A 451 -6.74 19.31 -4.31
N ASN A 452 -7.10 20.42 -3.65
CA ASN A 452 -6.43 21.71 -3.84
C ASN A 452 -4.93 21.65 -3.54
N ARG A 453 -4.47 20.77 -2.64
CA ARG A 453 -3.05 20.57 -2.35
C ARG A 453 -2.28 20.02 -3.57
N LYS A 454 -2.92 19.23 -4.45
CA LYS A 454 -2.29 18.82 -5.70
C LYS A 454 -1.94 20.00 -6.60
N LEU A 455 -2.77 21.05 -6.61
CA LEU A 455 -2.46 22.30 -7.33
C LEU A 455 -1.32 23.06 -6.66
N GLU A 456 -1.35 23.15 -5.34
CA GLU A 456 -0.36 23.85 -4.51
C GLU A 456 1.02 23.19 -4.59
N TYR A 457 1.08 21.86 -4.50
CA TYR A 457 2.33 21.07 -4.53
C TYR A 457 2.50 20.27 -5.82
N LYS A 458 2.17 20.89 -6.94
CA LYS A 458 2.20 20.25 -8.26
C LYS A 458 3.58 19.67 -8.61
N GLU A 459 4.67 20.30 -8.19
CA GLU A 459 6.02 19.81 -8.45
C GLU A 459 6.33 18.50 -7.70
N VAL A 460 5.69 18.25 -6.54
CA VAL A 460 5.82 16.98 -5.80
C VAL A 460 5.11 15.88 -6.58
N PHE A 461 3.87 16.12 -7.00
CA PHE A 461 3.11 15.19 -7.85
C PHE A 461 3.86 14.82 -9.14
N GLU A 462 4.40 15.80 -9.85
CA GLU A 462 5.17 15.55 -11.10
C GLU A 462 6.44 14.74 -10.84
N TYR A 463 7.06 14.90 -9.66
CA TYR A 463 8.22 14.12 -9.25
C TYR A 463 7.85 12.64 -9.01
N TYR A 464 6.79 12.36 -8.23
CA TYR A 464 6.28 10.98 -8.02
C TYR A 464 5.94 10.31 -9.37
N LYS A 465 5.25 11.02 -10.24
CA LYS A 465 4.90 10.56 -11.59
C LYS A 465 6.16 10.23 -12.43
N ALA A 466 7.20 11.04 -12.33
CA ALA A 466 8.46 10.81 -13.03
C ALA A 466 9.17 9.54 -12.50
N LEU A 467 9.19 9.33 -11.18
CA LEU A 467 9.74 8.14 -10.53
C LEU A 467 8.99 6.86 -10.96
N ILE A 468 7.65 6.88 -10.91
CA ILE A 468 6.83 5.73 -11.31
C ILE A 468 7.07 5.40 -12.80
N ARG A 469 7.12 6.41 -13.66
CA ARG A 469 7.42 6.23 -15.09
C ARG A 469 8.83 5.66 -15.29
N LEU A 470 9.82 6.10 -14.52
CA LEU A 470 11.18 5.56 -14.58
C LEU A 470 11.19 4.08 -14.17
N ARG A 471 10.58 3.72 -13.05
CA ARG A 471 10.46 2.35 -12.57
C ARG A 471 9.80 1.43 -13.59
N LYS A 472 8.67 1.85 -14.14
CA LYS A 472 7.94 1.07 -15.17
C LYS A 472 8.71 0.93 -16.47
N GLY A 473 9.61 1.87 -16.75
CA GLY A 473 10.39 1.94 -17.99
C GLY A 473 11.54 0.94 -18.09
N SER A 474 11.97 0.31 -17.00
CA SER A 474 13.02 -0.72 -17.03
C SER A 474 12.75 -1.84 -16.03
N PRO A 475 12.94 -3.12 -16.42
CA PRO A 475 12.82 -4.26 -15.53
C PRO A 475 13.88 -4.27 -14.42
N LEU A 476 14.99 -3.55 -14.58
CA LEU A 476 16.06 -3.44 -13.58
C LEU A 476 15.58 -2.84 -12.24
N PHE A 477 14.54 -2.02 -12.25
CA PHE A 477 13.91 -1.50 -11.02
C PHE A 477 12.87 -2.47 -10.42
N ARG A 478 12.63 -3.63 -11.07
CA ARG A 478 11.54 -4.56 -10.75
C ARG A 478 12.00 -6.01 -10.79
N MET A 479 13.24 -6.25 -10.38
CA MET A 479 13.77 -7.61 -10.26
C MET A 479 12.97 -8.38 -9.23
N TYR A 480 12.63 -9.63 -9.52
CA TYR A 480 11.71 -10.41 -8.70
C TYR A 480 12.35 -11.67 -8.08
N THR A 481 13.63 -11.94 -8.38
CA THR A 481 14.39 -12.99 -7.75
C THR A 481 15.60 -12.44 -7.00
N LYS A 482 15.97 -13.08 -5.93
CA LYS A 482 17.17 -12.78 -5.15
C LYS A 482 18.44 -12.90 -6.01
N GLU A 483 18.46 -13.88 -6.91
CA GLU A 483 19.57 -14.12 -7.83
C GLU A 483 19.75 -12.94 -8.79
N ASP A 484 18.66 -12.43 -9.39
CA ASP A 484 18.72 -11.24 -10.24
C ASP A 484 19.21 -10.01 -9.48
N VAL A 485 18.74 -9.80 -8.23
CA VAL A 485 19.18 -8.68 -7.41
C VAL A 485 20.68 -8.79 -7.12
N ASN A 486 21.17 -9.95 -6.72
CA ASN A 486 22.59 -10.15 -6.44
C ASN A 486 23.47 -10.03 -7.71
N ALA A 487 22.95 -10.41 -8.87
CA ALA A 487 23.69 -10.34 -10.13
C ALA A 487 23.74 -8.91 -10.72
N HIS A 488 22.73 -8.09 -10.47
CA HIS A 488 22.51 -6.87 -11.24
C HIS A 488 22.39 -5.58 -10.41
N LEU A 489 22.25 -5.66 -9.08
CA LEU A 489 22.31 -4.52 -8.16
C LEU A 489 23.66 -4.53 -7.44
N HIS A 490 24.41 -3.42 -7.54
CA HIS A 490 25.69 -3.31 -6.87
C HIS A 490 25.81 -1.97 -6.18
N PHE A 491 25.95 -1.97 -4.86
CA PHE A 491 26.23 -0.75 -4.11
C PHE A 491 27.62 -0.23 -4.45
N MET A 492 27.68 1.07 -4.70
CA MET A 492 28.92 1.73 -5.05
C MET A 492 29.62 2.24 -3.81
N HIS A 493 30.97 2.25 -3.84
CA HIS A 493 31.74 2.82 -2.77
C HIS A 493 31.58 4.36 -2.77
N ASN A 494 31.38 4.92 -1.59
CA ASN A 494 31.36 6.35 -1.34
C ASN A 494 32.26 6.64 -0.14
N ASP A 495 32.99 7.76 -0.16
CA ASP A 495 33.86 8.17 0.94
C ASP A 495 33.07 8.40 2.24
N ASP A 496 31.80 8.78 2.12
CA ASP A 496 30.86 8.88 3.24
C ASP A 496 29.83 7.74 3.17
N TRP A 497 29.85 6.86 4.17
CA TRP A 497 28.95 5.73 4.27
C TRP A 497 27.45 6.12 4.28
N ASN A 498 27.12 7.33 4.73
CA ASN A 498 25.73 7.81 4.76
C ASN A 498 25.23 8.28 3.39
N CYS A 499 26.11 8.54 2.44
CA CYS A 499 25.77 8.70 1.05
C CYS A 499 25.54 7.31 0.44
N VAL A 500 24.35 7.05 -0.05
CA VAL A 500 24.00 5.74 -0.62
C VAL A 500 23.93 5.85 -2.13
N SER A 501 24.73 5.06 -2.84
CA SER A 501 24.58 4.92 -4.29
C SER A 501 24.69 3.46 -4.71
N TRP A 502 24.00 3.13 -5.80
CA TRP A 502 24.05 1.82 -6.41
C TRP A 502 23.89 1.89 -7.92
N LYS A 503 24.43 0.88 -8.60
CA LYS A 503 24.19 0.67 -10.01
C LYS A 503 23.24 -0.52 -10.22
N LEU A 504 22.42 -0.41 -11.25
CA LEU A 504 21.61 -1.49 -11.80
C LEU A 504 22.13 -1.75 -13.21
N GLU A 505 22.63 -2.96 -13.50
CA GLU A 505 23.28 -3.23 -14.78
C GLU A 505 22.93 -4.62 -15.32
N LYS A 506 22.38 -4.67 -16.54
CA LYS A 506 22.07 -5.90 -17.27
C LYS A 506 22.01 -5.63 -18.77
N ASP A 507 22.56 -6.51 -19.59
CA ASP A 507 22.46 -6.49 -21.07
C ASP A 507 22.82 -5.14 -21.70
N GLY A 508 23.87 -4.48 -21.16
CA GLY A 508 24.35 -3.18 -21.64
C GLY A 508 23.48 -1.98 -21.22
N GLU A 509 22.38 -2.19 -20.52
CA GLU A 509 21.64 -1.15 -19.83
C GLU A 509 22.22 -0.94 -18.43
N CYS A 510 22.53 0.30 -18.07
CA CYS A 510 23.07 0.63 -16.76
C CYS A 510 22.43 1.92 -16.24
N TYR A 511 21.97 1.88 -15.00
CA TYR A 511 21.54 3.03 -14.22
C TYR A 511 22.45 3.20 -13.00
N VAL A 512 22.72 4.43 -12.63
CA VAL A 512 23.37 4.81 -11.36
C VAL A 512 22.42 5.69 -10.60
N ILE A 513 22.10 5.30 -9.39
CA ILE A 513 21.23 6.04 -8.48
C ILE A 513 22.08 6.52 -7.30
N ALA A 514 21.92 7.77 -6.89
CA ALA A 514 22.58 8.33 -5.72
C ALA A 514 21.56 9.07 -4.84
N LEU A 515 21.71 8.89 -3.53
CA LEU A 515 20.92 9.55 -2.49
C LEU A 515 21.84 10.40 -1.63
N ASN A 516 21.55 11.67 -1.53
CA ASN A 516 22.25 12.62 -0.67
C ASN A 516 21.35 13.08 0.49
N PRO A 517 21.61 12.62 1.76
CA PRO A 517 20.81 13.02 2.92
C PRO A 517 21.30 14.31 3.58
N TYR A 518 22.29 15.01 3.01
CA TYR A 518 22.92 16.21 3.56
C TYR A 518 22.32 17.48 3.01
N TYR A 519 22.48 18.56 3.77
CA TYR A 519 22.07 19.93 3.39
C TYR A 519 23.04 20.61 2.43
N GLU A 520 24.04 19.89 1.95
CA GLU A 520 25.09 20.36 1.04
C GLU A 520 25.29 19.40 -0.13
N ASN A 521 25.88 19.87 -1.19
CA ASN A 521 26.22 19.06 -2.35
C ASN A 521 27.19 17.92 -1.99
N ARG A 522 27.00 16.74 -2.58
CA ARG A 522 27.89 15.58 -2.43
C ARG A 522 28.33 15.06 -3.80
N GLY A 523 29.63 14.72 -3.89
CA GLY A 523 30.19 14.09 -5.08
C GLY A 523 29.98 12.59 -5.10
N PHE A 524 29.72 12.03 -6.29
CA PHE A 524 29.58 10.60 -6.52
C PHE A 524 30.32 10.20 -7.78
N GLY A 525 30.93 8.99 -7.79
CA GLY A 525 31.56 8.42 -8.96
C GLY A 525 30.55 7.84 -9.96
N LEU A 526 30.92 7.82 -11.23
CA LEU A 526 30.26 7.02 -12.27
C LEU A 526 31.16 5.85 -12.67
N PRO A 527 30.60 4.68 -13.02
CA PRO A 527 31.35 3.64 -13.68
C PRO A 527 31.93 4.12 -15.02
N GLU A 528 32.86 3.33 -15.58
CA GLU A 528 33.41 3.61 -16.91
C GLU A 528 32.30 3.76 -17.96
N GLY A 529 32.45 4.79 -18.83
CA GLY A 529 31.53 5.13 -19.90
C GLY A 529 30.93 6.52 -19.77
N SER A 530 30.06 6.87 -20.72
CA SER A 530 29.32 8.12 -20.74
C SER A 530 27.87 7.89 -20.27
N PHE A 531 27.40 8.79 -19.43
CA PHE A 531 26.05 8.76 -18.85
C PHE A 531 25.33 10.06 -19.15
N TYR A 532 24.02 10.06 -19.01
CA TYR A 532 23.22 11.27 -18.99
C TYR A 532 22.28 11.27 -17.79
N LEU A 533 21.95 12.45 -17.29
CA LEU A 533 21.01 12.61 -16.18
C LEU A 533 19.61 12.20 -16.62
N ARG A 534 19.08 11.11 -16.05
CA ARG A 534 17.78 10.55 -16.38
C ARG A 534 16.66 11.13 -15.50
N LEU A 535 17.02 11.53 -14.27
CA LEU A 535 16.11 12.16 -13.32
C LEU A 535 16.92 12.99 -12.31
N ASP A 536 16.59 14.28 -12.20
CA ASP A 536 17.09 15.19 -11.18
C ASP A 536 16.12 15.33 -10.00
N GLU A 537 16.43 16.18 -9.02
CA GLU A 537 15.59 16.49 -7.85
C GLU A 537 14.24 17.15 -8.21
N SER A 538 14.07 17.60 -9.45
CA SER A 538 12.80 18.13 -9.97
C SER A 538 12.03 17.12 -10.83
N GLY A 539 12.58 15.90 -11.02
CA GLY A 539 11.99 14.88 -11.90
C GLY A 539 12.32 15.06 -13.39
N LYS A 540 13.22 15.98 -13.73
CA LYS A 540 13.59 16.30 -15.11
C LYS A 540 14.80 15.49 -15.59
N MET A 541 14.96 15.44 -16.90
CA MET A 541 16.07 14.77 -17.59
C MET A 541 16.95 15.82 -18.26
N ASN A 542 18.29 15.58 -18.24
CA ASN A 542 19.26 16.32 -19.03
C ASN A 542 20.11 15.33 -19.85
N LYS A 543 20.12 15.48 -21.17
CA LYS A 543 20.81 14.57 -22.08
C LYS A 543 22.29 14.89 -22.28
N GLN A 544 22.83 15.92 -21.65
CA GLN A 544 24.27 16.21 -21.74
C GLN A 544 25.09 15.04 -21.19
N PRO A 545 26.10 14.55 -21.93
CA PRO A 545 26.95 13.46 -21.46
C PRO A 545 27.79 13.89 -20.26
N VAL A 546 27.91 12.98 -19.29
CA VAL A 546 28.74 13.12 -18.10
C VAL A 546 29.54 11.82 -17.93
N SER A 547 30.81 11.93 -17.51
CA SER A 547 31.69 10.79 -17.24
C SER A 547 32.52 11.04 -15.98
N GLY A 548 32.99 10.00 -15.34
CA GLY A 548 33.86 10.02 -14.15
C GLY A 548 33.10 10.31 -12.85
N SER A 549 32.51 11.48 -12.67
CA SER A 549 31.81 11.86 -11.45
C SER A 549 30.70 12.87 -11.70
N PHE A 550 29.82 13.02 -10.71
CA PHE A 550 28.75 14.01 -10.71
C PHE A 550 28.47 14.54 -9.30
N VAL A 551 27.74 15.62 -9.22
CA VAL A 551 27.29 16.22 -7.96
C VAL A 551 25.83 15.92 -7.75
N CYS A 552 25.47 15.39 -6.57
CA CYS A 552 24.09 15.19 -6.11
C CYS A 552 23.71 16.39 -5.21
N PRO A 553 22.63 17.11 -5.53
CA PRO A 553 22.16 18.25 -4.73
C PRO A 553 21.75 17.87 -3.31
N PRO A 554 21.59 18.85 -2.40
CA PRO A 554 21.18 18.62 -1.03
C PRO A 554 19.81 17.93 -0.94
N LEU A 555 19.66 16.98 -0.01
CA LEU A 555 18.40 16.28 0.31
C LEU A 555 17.69 15.78 -0.95
N SER A 556 18.42 15.08 -1.82
CA SER A 556 17.90 14.67 -3.12
C SER A 556 18.33 13.28 -3.55
N ALA A 557 17.62 12.76 -4.54
CA ALA A 557 18.01 11.60 -5.32
C ALA A 557 18.22 12.02 -6.78
N VAL A 558 19.24 11.44 -7.42
CA VAL A 558 19.50 11.60 -8.84
C VAL A 558 19.70 10.24 -9.51
N VAL A 559 19.30 10.13 -10.76
CA VAL A 559 19.45 8.91 -11.56
C VAL A 559 20.16 9.22 -12.87
N TYR A 560 21.28 8.56 -13.10
CA TYR A 560 22.01 8.59 -14.36
C TYR A 560 21.78 7.30 -15.15
N LYS A 561 21.75 7.41 -16.47
CA LYS A 561 21.65 6.27 -17.39
C LYS A 561 22.82 6.27 -18.36
N ARG A 562 23.46 5.08 -18.56
CA ARG A 562 24.54 4.92 -19.53
C ARG A 562 24.03 5.17 -20.95
N ILE A 563 24.82 5.92 -21.73
CA ILE A 563 24.59 6.11 -23.16
C ILE A 563 25.00 4.80 -23.86
N LYS A 564 24.09 4.19 -24.59
CA LYS A 564 24.44 3.04 -25.43
C LYS A 564 25.37 3.47 -26.54
N THR A 565 26.59 2.96 -26.56
CA THR A 565 27.49 3.10 -27.70
C THR A 565 26.97 2.19 -28.79
N VAL A 566 26.50 2.74 -29.90
CA VAL A 566 26.19 1.96 -31.10
C VAL A 566 27.53 1.68 -31.76
N SER A 567 28.10 0.48 -31.60
CA SER A 567 29.20 0.03 -32.45
C SER A 567 28.66 -0.21 -33.85
N TYR A 568 28.89 0.72 -34.76
CA TYR A 568 28.73 0.42 -36.16
C TYR A 568 29.84 -0.56 -36.55
N THR A 569 29.51 -1.84 -36.64
CA THR A 569 30.31 -2.75 -37.46
C THR A 569 30.16 -2.24 -38.89
N HIS A 570 31.22 -1.61 -39.43
CA HIS A 570 31.31 -1.32 -40.85
C HIS A 570 31.20 -2.66 -41.58
N LEU A 571 30.05 -2.92 -42.14
CA LEU A 571 29.92 -3.87 -43.26
C LEU A 571 30.64 -3.17 -44.42
N THR A 572 31.92 -3.50 -44.62
CA THR A 572 32.60 -3.24 -45.89
C THR A 572 31.85 -3.98 -46.94
N LEU A 573 31.12 -3.26 -47.79
CA LEU A 573 30.60 -3.81 -49.03
C LEU A 573 31.77 -4.42 -49.81
N PRO A 574 31.68 -5.67 -50.33
CA PRO A 574 32.70 -6.18 -51.21
C PRO A 574 32.71 -5.31 -52.46
N THR A 575 33.81 -4.58 -52.66
CA THR A 575 34.12 -3.97 -53.95
C THR A 575 34.24 -5.08 -54.96
N LYS A 576 33.26 -5.21 -55.87
CA LYS A 576 33.45 -5.93 -57.11
C LYS A 576 34.55 -5.22 -57.87
N LEU A 577 35.70 -5.82 -57.95
CA LEU A 577 36.62 -5.63 -59.02
C LEU A 577 36.27 -6.62 -60.14
N GLU A 578 36.21 -6.12 -61.31
CA GLU A 578 35.94 -6.81 -62.60
C GLU A 578 36.76 -8.06 -62.80
#